data_49df8c4f40eb58eba98e9f2f60b839a9
#
_entry.id   49df8c4f40eb58eba98e9f2f60b839a9
#
_cell.length_a   1.000
_cell.length_b   1.000
_cell.length_c   1.000
_cell.angle_alpha   90.00
_cell.angle_beta   90.00
_cell.angle_gamma   90.00
#
_symmetry.space_group_name_H-M   'P 1'
#
loop_
_entity.id
_entity.type
_entity.pdbx_description
1 polymer ?
#
loop_
_entity_poly.entity_id
_entity_poly.type
_entity_poly.pdbx_seq_one_letter_code
_entity_poly.pdbx_strand_id
1 'polypeptide(L)'
;MHRPSGSLVALVLLLAFAVGCTKPAPLPQAPQTVDYIVGAPDELSILVLPDPVIERTVTVRPDGMISVDLIGDVQAGGKTPMEIAAAIQESISRFKRDAVVNVTVVSSPSQFVTIYGEVARPGVFPLDSETRVSEAIGRVGGTRPFANLDGIRLIRAAGTGTQVINVDLAAISEGDLSTNFVVQQGDLIVVPPTILAKIGYAMQMVLFPIQPFLSGAAQAGAIYAGASGIARGAD
;
A
#
# COMPACT_ATOMS: atom_id res chain seq x y z
N MET A 1 -25.97 -61.17 -40.00
CA MET A 1 -25.39 -61.23 -38.65
C MET A 1 -24.01 -60.57 -38.71
N HIS A 2 -23.95 -59.30 -38.43
CA HIS A 2 -22.67 -58.51 -38.42
C HIS A 2 -22.24 -58.37 -36.97
N ARG A 3 -21.09 -58.93 -36.61
CA ARG A 3 -20.44 -58.72 -35.31
C ARG A 3 -19.71 -57.32 -35.35
N PRO A 4 -19.96 -56.46 -34.40
CA PRO A 4 -19.16 -55.23 -34.31
C PRO A 4 -17.77 -55.59 -33.82
N SER A 5 -16.76 -55.04 -34.50
CA SER A 5 -15.33 -55.27 -34.25
C SER A 5 -14.94 -54.67 -32.89
N GLY A 6 -14.26 -55.47 -32.06
CA GLY A 6 -13.79 -55.08 -30.69
C GLY A 6 -12.78 -53.94 -30.62
N SER A 7 -12.44 -53.35 -31.78
CA SER A 7 -11.46 -52.22 -31.86
C SER A 7 -12.00 -50.88 -31.40
N LEU A 8 -13.33 -50.66 -31.51
CA LEU A 8 -13.97 -49.39 -31.13
C LEU A 8 -14.18 -49.28 -29.62
N VAL A 9 -14.45 -50.43 -28.95
CA VAL A 9 -14.61 -50.46 -27.49
C VAL A 9 -13.31 -50.30 -26.75
N ALA A 10 -12.18 -50.77 -27.31
CA ALA A 10 -10.86 -50.59 -26.76
C ALA A 10 -10.38 -49.13 -26.86
N LEU A 11 -10.76 -48.39 -27.92
CA LEU A 11 -10.39 -46.98 -28.10
C LEU A 11 -11.15 -46.06 -27.13
N VAL A 12 -12.40 -46.36 -26.78
CA VAL A 12 -13.21 -45.59 -25.83
C VAL A 12 -12.74 -45.81 -24.37
N LEU A 13 -12.23 -47.01 -24.05
CA LEU A 13 -11.68 -47.31 -22.72
C LEU A 13 -10.31 -46.67 -22.49
N LEU A 14 -9.54 -46.40 -23.54
CA LEU A 14 -8.22 -45.75 -23.43
C LEU A 14 -8.35 -44.22 -23.22
N LEU A 15 -9.44 -43.58 -23.64
CA LEU A 15 -9.69 -42.15 -23.45
C LEU A 15 -10.17 -41.80 -22.04
N ALA A 16 -10.64 -42.78 -21.24
CA ALA A 16 -11.17 -42.52 -19.90
C ALA A 16 -10.12 -42.43 -18.78
N PHE A 17 -8.84 -42.71 -19.07
CA PHE A 17 -7.77 -42.71 -18.07
C PHE A 17 -6.90 -41.43 -18.03
N ALA A 18 -7.22 -40.41 -18.82
CA ALA A 18 -6.53 -39.12 -18.80
C ALA A 18 -7.21 -38.10 -17.83
N VAL A 19 -7.78 -38.56 -16.71
CA VAL A 19 -8.11 -37.66 -15.59
C VAL A 19 -6.78 -37.34 -14.89
N GLY A 20 -6.10 -36.30 -15.39
CA GLY A 20 -4.90 -35.78 -14.80
C GLY A 20 -5.13 -35.42 -13.33
N CYS A 21 -4.30 -36.00 -12.45
CA CYS A 21 -4.15 -35.51 -11.08
C CYS A 21 -3.84 -34.02 -11.12
N THR A 22 -4.84 -33.18 -10.96
CA THR A 22 -4.63 -31.77 -10.64
C THR A 22 -3.93 -31.73 -9.29
N LYS A 23 -2.66 -31.31 -9.31
CA LYS A 23 -1.89 -31.06 -8.10
C LYS A 23 -2.73 -30.10 -7.22
N PRO A 24 -3.05 -30.46 -5.95
CA PRO A 24 -3.78 -29.53 -5.10
C PRO A 24 -3.00 -28.21 -5.02
N ALA A 25 -3.72 -27.11 -5.18
CA ALA A 25 -3.13 -25.79 -5.01
C ALA A 25 -2.45 -25.73 -3.64
N PRO A 26 -1.24 -25.16 -3.54
CA PRO A 26 -0.59 -25.00 -2.25
C PRO A 26 -1.54 -24.22 -1.33
N LEU A 27 -1.73 -24.74 -0.11
CA LEU A 27 -2.52 -24.08 0.91
C LEU A 27 -1.97 -22.66 1.11
N PRO A 28 -2.84 -21.66 1.31
CA PRO A 28 -2.40 -20.33 1.64
C PRO A 28 -1.40 -20.40 2.79
N GLN A 29 -0.21 -19.87 2.59
CA GLN A 29 0.77 -19.78 3.67
C GLN A 29 0.13 -18.99 4.82
N ALA A 30 0.24 -19.51 6.05
CA ALA A 30 -0.20 -18.80 7.23
C ALA A 30 0.41 -17.39 7.21
N PRO A 31 -0.34 -16.36 7.62
CA PRO A 31 0.16 -15.00 7.65
C PRO A 31 1.48 -15.00 8.43
N GLN A 32 2.55 -14.56 7.79
CA GLN A 32 3.81 -14.34 8.47
C GLN A 32 3.60 -13.11 9.35
N THR A 33 3.50 -13.30 10.64
CA THR A 33 3.48 -12.20 11.60
C THR A 33 4.79 -11.45 11.47
N VAL A 34 4.74 -10.29 10.83
CA VAL A 34 5.88 -9.36 10.82
C VAL A 34 5.90 -8.72 12.20
N ASP A 35 6.96 -8.95 12.97
CA ASP A 35 7.12 -8.31 14.27
C ASP A 35 7.09 -6.78 14.10
N TYR A 36 6.32 -6.11 14.95
CA TYR A 36 6.26 -4.67 14.98
C TYR A 36 7.61 -4.11 15.41
N ILE A 37 8.20 -3.27 14.58
CA ILE A 37 9.45 -2.57 14.89
C ILE A 37 9.12 -1.11 15.22
N VAL A 38 9.49 -0.68 16.41
CA VAL A 38 9.27 0.67 16.90
C VAL A 38 10.13 1.67 16.13
N GLY A 39 9.53 2.80 15.77
CA GLY A 39 10.19 3.91 15.06
C GLY A 39 9.85 5.27 15.68
N ALA A 40 10.57 6.32 15.30
CA ALA A 40 10.19 7.68 15.65
C ALA A 40 9.09 8.19 14.68
N PRO A 41 8.02 8.86 15.17
CA PRO A 41 7.73 9.28 16.54
C PRO A 41 6.63 8.45 17.23
N ASP A 42 6.81 7.12 17.37
CA ASP A 42 5.83 6.25 18.02
C ASP A 42 5.65 6.60 19.51
N GLU A 43 4.45 6.34 20.01
CA GLU A 43 4.14 6.51 21.44
C GLU A 43 4.01 5.14 22.11
N LEU A 44 4.75 4.97 23.19
CA LEU A 44 4.81 3.74 23.97
C LEU A 44 4.30 3.99 25.39
N SER A 45 3.43 3.11 25.88
CA SER A 45 3.10 3.03 27.32
C SER A 45 4.00 2.01 27.99
N ILE A 46 4.69 2.43 29.02
CA ILE A 46 5.59 1.62 29.82
C ILE A 46 4.95 1.43 31.19
N LEU A 47 4.69 0.18 31.57
CA LEU A 47 4.16 -0.22 32.84
C LEU A 47 5.18 -1.03 33.62
N VAL A 48 5.55 -0.58 34.81
CA VAL A 48 6.48 -1.26 35.70
C VAL A 48 5.77 -1.70 36.97
N LEU A 49 5.77 -3.01 37.24
CA LEU A 49 5.18 -3.64 38.41
C LEU A 49 6.29 -4.19 39.33
N PRO A 50 6.03 -4.62 40.61
CA PRO A 50 4.83 -4.35 41.40
C PRO A 50 4.81 -2.91 41.96
N ASP A 51 4.47 -2.73 43.20
CA ASP A 51 4.29 -1.44 43.88
C ASP A 51 5.63 -0.69 44.18
N PRO A 52 5.69 0.66 43.98
CA PRO A 52 4.65 1.48 43.33
C PRO A 52 4.57 1.20 41.83
N VAL A 53 3.35 1.16 41.31
CA VAL A 53 3.13 1.03 39.86
C VAL A 53 3.59 2.32 39.18
N ILE A 54 4.47 2.17 38.20
CA ILE A 54 4.92 3.29 37.34
C ILE A 54 4.34 3.08 35.97
N GLU A 55 3.45 3.96 35.55
CA GLU A 55 2.88 3.99 34.21
C GLU A 55 3.25 5.32 33.55
N ARG A 56 3.88 5.23 32.38
CA ARG A 56 4.32 6.39 31.59
C ARG A 56 4.07 6.17 30.13
N THR A 57 3.52 7.18 29.48
CA THR A 57 3.54 7.28 28.01
C THR A 57 4.73 8.10 27.58
N VAL A 58 5.53 7.55 26.70
CA VAL A 58 6.75 8.18 26.17
C VAL A 58 6.73 8.16 24.65
N THR A 59 7.26 9.21 24.03
CA THR A 59 7.41 9.31 22.58
C THR A 59 8.83 8.95 22.19
N VAL A 60 8.98 8.14 21.15
CA VAL A 60 10.29 7.81 20.58
C VAL A 60 10.85 9.03 19.87
N ARG A 61 12.01 9.48 20.30
CA ARG A 61 12.71 10.65 19.73
C ARG A 61 13.30 10.33 18.35
N PRO A 62 13.66 11.36 17.55
CA PRO A 62 14.29 11.16 16.23
C PRO A 62 15.62 10.39 16.28
N ASP A 63 16.31 10.38 17.44
CA ASP A 63 17.51 9.59 17.67
C ASP A 63 17.21 8.10 17.97
N GLY A 64 15.93 7.72 18.04
CA GLY A 64 15.47 6.38 18.37
C GLY A 64 15.47 6.07 19.85
N MET A 65 15.72 7.05 20.73
CA MET A 65 15.75 6.85 22.18
C MET A 65 14.41 7.21 22.81
N ILE A 66 14.10 6.59 23.96
CA ILE A 66 13.04 6.98 24.88
C ILE A 66 13.64 7.32 26.23
N SER A 67 13.07 8.31 26.92
CA SER A 67 13.50 8.64 28.28
C SER A 67 12.56 7.99 29.30
N VAL A 68 13.12 7.15 30.15
CA VAL A 68 12.38 6.42 31.17
C VAL A 68 12.85 6.87 32.56
N ASP A 69 11.91 7.14 33.44
CA ASP A 69 12.19 7.54 34.81
C ASP A 69 13.14 6.53 35.50
N LEU A 70 14.04 7.01 36.32
CA LEU A 70 15.05 6.26 37.12
C LEU A 70 16.23 5.70 36.32
N ILE A 71 16.04 5.30 35.05
CA ILE A 71 17.08 4.63 34.26
C ILE A 71 17.65 5.51 33.15
N GLY A 72 16.96 6.61 32.80
CA GLY A 72 17.39 7.54 31.76
C GLY A 72 17.01 7.07 30.35
N ASP A 73 17.90 7.29 29.39
CA ASP A 73 17.65 7.02 27.99
C ASP A 73 17.85 5.54 27.64
N VAL A 74 16.89 4.98 26.91
CA VAL A 74 16.87 3.58 26.43
C VAL A 74 16.64 3.57 24.93
N GLN A 75 17.38 2.75 24.19
CA GLN A 75 17.19 2.55 22.76
C GLN A 75 15.88 1.80 22.50
N ALA A 76 14.96 2.45 21.78
CA ALA A 76 13.67 1.89 21.39
C ALA A 76 13.56 1.73 19.86
N GLY A 77 14.04 2.70 19.09
CA GLY A 77 14.00 2.65 17.63
C GLY A 77 14.75 1.45 17.07
N GLY A 78 14.11 0.74 16.14
CA GLY A 78 14.66 -0.48 15.53
C GLY A 78 14.46 -1.76 16.36
N LYS A 79 13.77 -1.69 17.52
CA LYS A 79 13.49 -2.84 18.40
C LYS A 79 11.99 -3.15 18.46
N THR A 80 11.69 -4.36 18.86
CA THR A 80 10.33 -4.78 19.20
C THR A 80 9.95 -4.29 20.61
N PRO A 81 8.65 -4.12 20.93
CA PRO A 81 8.21 -3.77 22.30
C PRO A 81 8.72 -4.73 23.35
N MET A 82 8.84 -6.02 23.02
CA MET A 82 9.36 -7.04 23.92
C MET A 82 10.86 -6.85 24.21
N GLU A 83 11.66 -6.53 23.21
CA GLU A 83 13.09 -6.23 23.39
C GLU A 83 13.31 -4.95 24.20
N ILE A 84 12.44 -3.94 24.01
CA ILE A 84 12.47 -2.71 24.79
C ILE A 84 12.12 -3.02 26.26
N ALA A 85 11.07 -3.81 26.50
CA ALA A 85 10.68 -4.23 27.84
C ALA A 85 11.82 -4.97 28.56
N ALA A 86 12.51 -5.88 27.87
CA ALA A 86 13.66 -6.61 28.43
C ALA A 86 14.82 -5.67 28.77
N ALA A 87 15.15 -4.71 27.90
CA ALA A 87 16.22 -3.74 28.14
C ALA A 87 15.90 -2.81 29.34
N ILE A 88 14.65 -2.38 29.46
CA ILE A 88 14.18 -1.58 30.61
C ILE A 88 14.26 -2.43 31.90
N GLN A 89 13.78 -3.68 31.84
CA GLN A 89 13.78 -4.60 32.98
C GLN A 89 15.20 -4.87 33.50
N GLU A 90 16.15 -5.08 32.60
CA GLU A 90 17.57 -5.25 32.97
C GLU A 90 18.11 -4.00 33.70
N SER A 91 17.81 -2.81 33.13
CA SER A 91 18.31 -1.55 33.68
C SER A 91 17.67 -1.21 35.03
N ILE A 92 16.35 -1.44 35.19
CA ILE A 92 15.63 -1.11 36.41
C ILE A 92 15.87 -2.11 37.57
N SER A 93 16.32 -3.32 37.25
CA SER A 93 16.63 -4.37 38.24
C SER A 93 17.62 -3.91 39.32
N ARG A 94 18.46 -2.93 39.02
CA ARG A 94 19.41 -2.30 39.95
C ARG A 94 18.71 -1.47 41.02
N PHE A 95 17.51 -0.97 40.73
CA PHE A 95 16.76 -0.08 41.63
C PHE A 95 15.54 -0.78 42.23
N LYS A 96 14.96 -1.72 41.50
CA LYS A 96 13.73 -2.40 41.89
C LYS A 96 13.87 -3.92 41.65
N ARG A 97 13.92 -4.69 42.73
CA ARG A 97 13.95 -6.16 42.67
C ARG A 97 12.58 -6.65 42.17
N ASP A 98 12.60 -7.73 41.40
CA ASP A 98 11.41 -8.41 40.88
C ASP A 98 10.53 -7.50 40.01
N ALA A 99 11.13 -6.48 39.37
CA ALA A 99 10.42 -5.63 38.44
C ALA A 99 9.94 -6.43 37.19
N VAL A 100 8.67 -6.30 36.87
CA VAL A 100 8.10 -6.78 35.63
C VAL A 100 7.73 -5.56 34.77
N VAL A 101 8.30 -5.50 33.58
CA VAL A 101 8.10 -4.38 32.65
C VAL A 101 7.23 -4.84 31.49
N ASN A 102 6.17 -4.09 31.21
CA ASN A 102 5.35 -4.26 30.02
C ASN A 102 5.43 -2.99 29.17
N VAL A 103 5.67 -3.16 27.87
CA VAL A 103 5.71 -2.07 26.90
C VAL A 103 4.61 -2.31 25.85
N THR A 104 3.70 -1.33 25.72
CA THR A 104 2.59 -1.38 24.78
C THR A 104 2.67 -0.19 23.83
N VAL A 105 2.43 -0.41 22.54
CA VAL A 105 2.33 0.66 21.56
C VAL A 105 0.95 1.32 21.68
N VAL A 106 0.94 2.62 21.97
CA VAL A 106 -0.30 3.43 22.07
C VAL A 106 -0.66 4.02 20.72
N SER A 107 0.36 4.51 20.01
CA SER A 107 0.21 5.14 18.70
C SER A 107 1.45 4.85 17.86
N SER A 108 1.27 4.62 16.56
CA SER A 108 2.34 4.20 15.63
C SER A 108 2.45 5.09 14.40
N PRO A 109 2.69 6.39 14.55
CA PRO A 109 2.83 7.29 13.39
C PRO A 109 4.03 6.95 12.49
N SER A 110 5.00 6.20 12.98
CA SER A 110 6.14 5.71 12.18
C SER A 110 5.70 4.71 11.11
N GLN A 111 4.60 4.00 11.34
CA GLN A 111 4.06 3.00 10.41
C GLN A 111 3.21 3.70 9.35
N PHE A 112 3.76 3.91 8.17
CA PHE A 112 3.04 4.53 7.05
C PHE A 112 3.43 3.92 5.71
N VAL A 113 2.50 4.04 4.75
CA VAL A 113 2.71 3.78 3.33
C VAL A 113 2.38 5.02 2.53
N THR A 114 3.12 5.25 1.47
CA THR A 114 2.88 6.37 0.56
C THR A 114 2.31 5.83 -0.75
N ILE A 115 1.19 6.40 -1.22
CA ILE A 115 0.50 5.94 -2.43
C ILE A 115 0.34 7.10 -3.40
N TYR A 116 0.90 6.97 -4.61
CA TYR A 116 0.87 7.99 -5.66
C TYR A 116 0.37 7.45 -7.01
N GLY A 117 -0.03 8.37 -7.87
CA GLY A 117 -0.43 8.12 -9.25
C GLY A 117 -1.93 8.07 -9.45
N GLU A 118 -2.40 7.17 -10.30
CA GLU A 118 -3.81 7.05 -10.70
C GLU A 118 -4.66 6.35 -9.63
N VAL A 119 -4.75 6.96 -8.45
CA VAL A 119 -5.62 6.56 -7.33
C VAL A 119 -6.57 7.69 -6.97
N ALA A 120 -7.69 7.36 -6.30
CA ALA A 120 -8.69 8.37 -5.96
C ALA A 120 -8.14 9.44 -5.00
N ARG A 121 -7.37 9.03 -4.00
CA ARG A 121 -6.78 9.92 -2.98
C ARG A 121 -5.30 9.59 -2.79
N PRO A 122 -4.39 10.19 -3.58
CA PRO A 122 -2.95 10.02 -3.34
C PRO A 122 -2.53 10.67 -2.02
N GLY A 123 -1.55 10.08 -1.34
CA GLY A 123 -1.06 10.60 -0.05
C GLY A 123 -0.30 9.59 0.77
N VAL A 124 -0.07 9.96 2.04
CA VAL A 124 0.53 9.11 3.07
C VAL A 124 -0.57 8.58 3.97
N PHE A 125 -0.55 7.27 4.23
CA PHE A 125 -1.58 6.58 5.01
C PHE A 125 -0.94 5.73 6.10
N PRO A 126 -1.54 5.68 7.30
CA PRO A 126 -1.05 4.83 8.36
C PRO A 126 -1.24 3.35 8.02
N LEU A 127 -0.33 2.53 8.50
CA LEU A 127 -0.40 1.07 8.48
C LEU A 127 -0.81 0.60 9.88
N ASP A 128 -2.05 0.15 10.04
CA ASP A 128 -2.58 -0.28 11.35
C ASP A 128 -2.35 -1.76 11.63
N SER A 129 -2.10 -2.55 10.59
CA SER A 129 -1.95 -4.00 10.66
C SER A 129 -1.24 -4.53 9.40
N GLU A 130 -1.14 -5.85 9.29
CA GLU A 130 -0.65 -6.53 8.10
C GLU A 130 -1.53 -6.20 6.88
N THR A 131 -1.18 -5.13 6.18
CA THR A 131 -1.92 -4.59 5.03
C THR A 131 -1.27 -5.06 3.73
N ARG A 132 -2.07 -5.58 2.79
CA ARG A 132 -1.59 -5.97 1.46
C ARG A 132 -1.76 -4.82 0.46
N VAL A 133 -1.04 -4.88 -0.67
CA VAL A 133 -1.07 -3.82 -1.70
C VAL A 133 -2.49 -3.56 -2.20
N SER A 134 -3.28 -4.60 -2.45
CA SER A 134 -4.68 -4.44 -2.89
C SER A 134 -5.55 -3.73 -1.86
N GLU A 135 -5.36 -4.05 -0.58
CA GLU A 135 -6.06 -3.40 0.53
C GLU A 135 -5.63 -1.93 0.68
N ALA A 136 -4.33 -1.65 0.61
CA ALA A 136 -3.80 -0.30 0.67
C ALA A 136 -4.40 0.59 -0.44
N ILE A 137 -4.50 0.06 -1.68
CA ILE A 137 -5.15 0.75 -2.79
C ILE A 137 -6.66 0.91 -2.53
N GLY A 138 -7.32 -0.08 -1.95
CA GLY A 138 -8.73 0.00 -1.54
C GLY A 138 -8.99 1.12 -0.52
N ARG A 139 -8.13 1.27 0.49
CA ARG A 139 -8.23 2.30 1.54
C ARG A 139 -8.16 3.73 0.98
N VAL A 140 -7.43 3.95 -0.10
CA VAL A 140 -7.34 5.26 -0.77
C VAL A 140 -8.48 5.52 -1.75
N GLY A 141 -9.48 4.63 -1.80
CA GLY A 141 -10.67 4.76 -2.67
C GLY A 141 -10.50 4.10 -4.04
N GLY A 142 -9.52 3.21 -4.17
CA GLY A 142 -9.26 2.46 -5.40
C GLY A 142 -8.50 3.23 -6.46
N THR A 143 -8.37 2.62 -7.63
CA THR A 143 -7.70 3.18 -8.78
C THR A 143 -8.64 4.05 -9.62
N ARG A 144 -8.08 5.03 -10.34
CA ARG A 144 -8.81 5.83 -11.33
C ARG A 144 -9.00 5.04 -12.63
N PRO A 145 -9.95 5.48 -13.51
CA PRO A 145 -10.26 4.76 -14.77
C PRO A 145 -9.08 4.60 -15.74
N PHE A 146 -8.09 5.46 -15.63
CA PHE A 146 -6.91 5.45 -16.50
C PHE A 146 -5.67 4.82 -15.86
N ALA A 147 -5.83 4.16 -14.72
CA ALA A 147 -4.76 3.43 -14.06
C ALA A 147 -4.32 2.21 -14.87
N ASN A 148 -3.02 1.96 -14.93
CA ASN A 148 -2.46 0.73 -15.45
C ASN A 148 -2.38 -0.29 -14.30
N LEU A 149 -3.30 -1.27 -14.29
CA LEU A 149 -3.46 -2.21 -13.19
C LEU A 149 -2.41 -3.32 -13.17
N ASP A 150 -1.82 -3.67 -14.32
CA ASP A 150 -0.77 -4.67 -14.47
C ASP A 150 0.65 -4.12 -14.27
N GLY A 151 0.78 -2.80 -14.15
CA GLY A 151 2.06 -2.10 -14.03
C GLY A 151 2.27 -1.36 -12.72
N ILE A 152 1.58 -1.72 -11.65
CA ILE A 152 1.75 -1.11 -10.33
C ILE A 152 3.12 -1.49 -9.75
N ARG A 153 3.77 -0.54 -9.11
CA ARG A 153 5.10 -0.75 -8.52
C ARG A 153 5.07 -0.48 -7.03
N LEU A 154 5.50 -1.48 -6.27
CA LEU A 154 5.82 -1.36 -4.86
C LEU A 154 7.32 -1.11 -4.74
N ILE A 155 7.70 0.03 -4.22
CA ILE A 155 9.09 0.48 -4.08
C ILE A 155 9.43 0.46 -2.60
N ARG A 156 10.42 -0.35 -2.24
CA ARG A 156 10.85 -0.60 -0.86
C ARG A 156 12.31 -0.24 -0.67
N ALA A 157 12.64 0.41 0.42
CA ALA A 157 14.03 0.59 0.81
C ALA A 157 14.62 -0.75 1.26
N ALA A 158 15.78 -1.14 0.71
CA ALA A 158 16.45 -2.38 1.05
C ALA A 158 17.93 -2.11 1.30
N GLY A 159 18.30 -1.95 2.56
CA GLY A 159 19.66 -1.60 2.97
C GLY A 159 20.13 -0.29 2.33
N THR A 160 21.17 -0.33 1.50
CA THR A 160 21.70 0.85 0.77
C THR A 160 21.02 1.09 -0.58
N GLY A 161 20.08 0.24 -0.99
CA GLY A 161 19.43 0.28 -2.30
C GLY A 161 17.91 0.39 -2.23
N THR A 162 17.30 0.29 -3.38
CA THR A 162 15.84 0.29 -3.55
C THR A 162 15.41 -0.96 -4.29
N GLN A 163 14.46 -1.70 -3.76
CA GLN A 163 13.83 -2.83 -4.44
C GLN A 163 12.54 -2.35 -5.09
N VAL A 164 12.37 -2.65 -6.38
CA VAL A 164 11.12 -2.40 -7.12
C VAL A 164 10.45 -3.73 -7.37
N ILE A 165 9.24 -3.88 -6.84
CA ILE A 165 8.43 -5.09 -6.94
C ILE A 165 7.22 -4.75 -7.81
N ASN A 166 7.00 -5.51 -8.88
CA ASN A 166 5.84 -5.32 -9.74
C ASN A 166 4.63 -6.03 -9.13
N VAL A 167 3.48 -5.34 -9.17
CA VAL A 167 2.20 -5.83 -8.67
C VAL A 167 1.18 -5.76 -9.79
N ASP A 168 0.50 -6.86 -10.05
CA ASP A 168 -0.58 -6.98 -11.02
C ASP A 168 -1.92 -6.98 -10.30
N LEU A 169 -2.56 -5.81 -10.21
CA LEU A 169 -3.85 -5.67 -9.56
C LEU A 169 -4.99 -6.27 -10.42
N ALA A 170 -4.81 -6.36 -11.74
CA ALA A 170 -5.79 -7.01 -12.61
C ALA A 170 -5.84 -8.51 -12.30
N ALA A 171 -4.69 -9.19 -12.27
CA ALA A 171 -4.59 -10.60 -11.89
C ALA A 171 -5.11 -10.86 -10.46
N ILE A 172 -4.80 -9.96 -9.51
CA ILE A 172 -5.30 -10.04 -8.13
C ILE A 172 -6.84 -9.99 -8.11
N SER A 173 -7.47 -9.14 -8.92
CA SER A 173 -8.93 -9.04 -9.01
C SER A 173 -9.59 -10.28 -9.63
N GLU A 174 -8.85 -11.05 -10.41
CA GLU A 174 -9.25 -12.34 -10.98
C GLU A 174 -8.97 -13.54 -10.04
N GLY A 175 -8.32 -13.30 -8.90
CA GLY A 175 -8.06 -14.31 -7.88
C GLY A 175 -6.61 -14.81 -7.81
N ASP A 176 -5.70 -14.31 -8.66
CA ASP A 176 -4.27 -14.60 -8.54
C ASP A 176 -3.60 -13.66 -7.53
N LEU A 177 -3.41 -14.16 -6.31
CA LEU A 177 -2.81 -13.40 -5.22
C LEU A 177 -1.27 -13.45 -5.19
N SER A 178 -0.62 -14.03 -6.21
CA SER A 178 0.83 -14.25 -6.23
C SER A 178 1.64 -12.94 -6.10
N THR A 179 1.12 -11.83 -6.62
CA THR A 179 1.73 -10.50 -6.56
C THR A 179 1.15 -9.58 -5.49
N ASN A 180 0.23 -10.09 -4.65
CA ASN A 180 -0.39 -9.30 -3.59
C ASN A 180 0.48 -9.28 -2.31
N PHE A 181 1.59 -8.60 -2.36
CA PHE A 181 2.57 -8.52 -1.28
C PHE A 181 2.06 -7.75 -0.07
N VAL A 182 2.60 -8.10 1.10
CA VAL A 182 2.41 -7.32 2.32
C VAL A 182 3.22 -6.03 2.24
N VAL A 183 2.56 -4.92 2.54
CA VAL A 183 3.15 -3.59 2.59
C VAL A 183 3.95 -3.44 3.88
N GLN A 184 5.12 -2.85 3.80
CA GLN A 184 5.97 -2.56 4.95
C GLN A 184 6.08 -1.05 5.20
N GLN A 185 6.53 -0.70 6.39
CA GLN A 185 6.79 0.70 6.77
C GLN A 185 7.68 1.40 5.73
N GLY A 186 7.25 2.59 5.31
CA GLY A 186 8.00 3.41 4.37
C GLY A 186 7.90 2.97 2.90
N ASP A 187 7.11 1.94 2.59
CA ASP A 187 6.88 1.54 1.21
C ASP A 187 6.21 2.66 0.41
N LEU A 188 6.57 2.74 -0.87
CA LEU A 188 5.95 3.62 -1.84
C LEU A 188 5.23 2.81 -2.92
N ILE A 189 3.91 2.94 -2.99
CA ILE A 189 3.08 2.33 -4.03
C ILE A 189 2.84 3.37 -5.13
N VAL A 190 3.25 3.04 -6.35
CA VAL A 190 3.07 3.90 -7.52
C VAL A 190 2.12 3.22 -8.51
N VAL A 191 0.98 3.85 -8.76
CA VAL A 191 -0.02 3.42 -9.75
C VAL A 191 0.15 4.25 -11.00
N PRO A 192 0.80 3.74 -12.07
CA PRO A 192 1.05 4.53 -13.28
C PRO A 192 -0.22 4.67 -14.13
N PRO A 193 -0.32 5.73 -14.96
CA PRO A 193 -1.36 5.83 -15.97
C PRO A 193 -1.12 4.87 -17.14
N THR A 194 -2.19 4.49 -17.85
CA THR A 194 -2.11 3.77 -19.12
C THR A 194 -1.37 4.59 -20.18
N ILE A 195 -0.87 3.92 -21.24
CA ILE A 195 -0.18 4.60 -22.35
C ILE A 195 -1.12 5.64 -23.01
N LEU A 196 -2.39 5.29 -23.19
CA LEU A 196 -3.37 6.20 -23.78
C LEU A 196 -3.58 7.45 -22.92
N ALA A 197 -3.65 7.30 -21.60
CA ALA A 197 -3.75 8.42 -20.67
C ALA A 197 -2.52 9.33 -20.74
N LYS A 198 -1.31 8.76 -20.84
CA LYS A 198 -0.07 9.55 -21.00
C LYS A 198 -0.11 10.42 -22.26
N ILE A 199 -0.59 9.88 -23.38
CA ILE A 199 -0.76 10.63 -24.62
C ILE A 199 -1.80 11.75 -24.42
N GLY A 200 -2.94 11.45 -23.79
CA GLY A 200 -3.97 12.43 -23.48
C GLY A 200 -3.45 13.58 -22.60
N TYR A 201 -2.70 13.30 -21.58
CA TYR A 201 -2.07 14.31 -20.71
C TYR A 201 -1.05 15.17 -21.49
N ALA A 202 -0.23 14.54 -22.35
CA ALA A 202 0.72 15.27 -23.18
C ALA A 202 -0.01 16.20 -24.17
N MET A 203 -1.08 15.73 -24.82
CA MET A 203 -1.91 16.59 -25.71
C MET A 203 -2.57 17.74 -24.93
N GLN A 204 -3.08 17.48 -23.74
CA GLN A 204 -3.69 18.52 -22.91
C GLN A 204 -2.66 19.59 -22.52
N MET A 205 -1.42 19.20 -22.20
CA MET A 205 -0.33 20.14 -21.87
C MET A 205 0.01 21.05 -23.07
N VAL A 206 -0.01 20.50 -24.29
CA VAL A 206 0.25 21.28 -25.52
C VAL A 206 -0.93 22.17 -25.87
N LEU A 207 -2.17 21.73 -25.67
CA LEU A 207 -3.39 22.47 -26.04
C LEU A 207 -3.81 23.51 -24.98
N PHE A 208 -3.41 23.31 -23.72
CA PHE A 208 -3.80 24.19 -22.61
C PHE A 208 -3.45 25.67 -22.85
N PRO A 209 -2.26 26.04 -23.35
CA PRO A 209 -1.94 27.45 -23.62
C PRO A 209 -2.70 28.06 -24.78
N ILE A 210 -3.33 27.25 -25.65
CA ILE A 210 -4.06 27.71 -26.85
C ILE A 210 -5.55 27.93 -26.53
N GLN A 211 -6.11 27.32 -25.48
CA GLN A 211 -7.54 27.44 -25.13
C GLN A 211 -8.05 28.89 -24.97
N PRO A 212 -7.34 29.81 -24.28
CA PRO A 212 -7.78 31.17 -24.13
C PRO A 212 -7.85 31.93 -25.47
N PHE A 213 -6.99 31.61 -26.45
CA PHE A 213 -7.02 32.19 -27.77
C PHE A 213 -8.20 31.69 -28.59
N LEU A 214 -8.54 30.41 -28.51
CA LEU A 214 -9.69 29.83 -29.20
C LEU A 214 -11.00 30.34 -28.64
N SER A 215 -11.13 30.49 -27.33
CA SER A 215 -12.33 31.04 -26.68
C SER A 215 -12.51 32.53 -26.98
N GLY A 216 -11.42 33.31 -27.02
CA GLY A 216 -11.44 34.73 -27.39
C GLY A 216 -11.85 34.94 -28.83
N ALA A 217 -11.37 34.12 -29.76
CA ALA A 217 -11.75 34.19 -31.17
C ALA A 217 -13.23 33.85 -31.40
N ALA A 218 -13.77 32.86 -30.68
CA ALA A 218 -15.20 32.52 -30.76
C ALA A 218 -16.10 33.64 -30.22
N GLN A 219 -15.72 34.33 -29.17
CA GLN A 219 -16.45 35.47 -28.62
C GLN A 219 -16.38 36.67 -29.54
N ALA A 220 -15.23 36.97 -30.14
CA ALA A 220 -15.08 38.04 -31.12
C ALA A 220 -15.96 37.80 -32.37
N GLY A 221 -16.03 36.58 -32.89
CA GLY A 221 -16.90 36.19 -33.99
C GLY A 221 -18.39 36.39 -33.68
N ALA A 222 -18.83 36.09 -32.46
CA ALA A 222 -20.22 36.32 -32.03
C ALA A 222 -20.59 37.81 -31.96
N ILE A 223 -19.66 38.65 -31.54
CA ILE A 223 -19.87 40.12 -31.50
C ILE A 223 -20.01 40.69 -32.94
N TYR A 224 -19.16 40.25 -33.86
CA TYR A 224 -19.23 40.68 -35.27
C TYR A 224 -20.51 40.18 -35.94
N ALA A 225 -20.98 38.98 -35.69
CA ALA A 225 -22.23 38.45 -36.23
C ALA A 225 -23.46 39.19 -35.68
N GLY A 226 -23.46 39.56 -34.41
CA GLY A 226 -24.51 40.38 -33.78
C GLY A 226 -24.58 41.82 -34.32
N ALA A 227 -23.42 42.45 -34.55
CA ALA A 227 -23.36 43.81 -35.09
C ALA A 227 -23.84 43.90 -36.56
N SER A 228 -23.58 42.88 -37.37
CA SER A 228 -24.05 42.83 -38.76
C SER A 228 -25.58 42.58 -38.89
N GLY A 229 -26.21 42.00 -37.86
CA GLY A 229 -27.67 41.80 -37.78
C GLY A 229 -28.43 43.09 -37.50
N ILE A 230 -27.87 44.02 -36.76
CA ILE A 230 -28.51 45.31 -36.41
C ILE A 230 -28.50 46.28 -37.60
N ALA A 231 -27.53 46.20 -38.50
CA ALA A 231 -27.40 47.07 -39.67
C ALA A 231 -28.43 46.76 -40.83
N ARG A 232 -29.10 45.59 -40.77
CA ARG A 232 -30.09 45.18 -41.77
C ARG A 232 -31.55 45.42 -41.41
N GLY A 233 -31.83 45.97 -40.23
CA GLY A 233 -33.20 46.22 -39.75
C GLY A 233 -33.62 47.72 -39.76
N ALA A 234 -32.93 48.60 -40.48
CA ALA A 234 -33.17 50.03 -40.49
C ALA A 234 -33.40 50.57 -41.94
N ASP A 235 -34.15 49.79 -42.75
CA ASP A 235 -34.74 50.29 -44.01
C ASP A 235 -36.23 50.00 -44.03
#